data_2649c4ee6d8156de471bf9d756de889e
#
_entry.id   2649c4ee6d8156de471bf9d756de889e
#
_cell.length_a   1.000
_cell.length_b   1.000
_cell.length_c   1.000
_cell.angle_alpha   90.00
_cell.angle_beta   90.00
_cell.angle_gamma   90.00
#
_symmetry.space_group_name_H-M   'P 1'
#
loop_
_entity.id
_entity.type
_entity.pdbx_description
1 polymer ?
#
loop_
_entity_poly.entity_id
_entity_poly.type
_entity_poly.pdbx_seq_one_letter_code
_entity_poly.pdbx_strand_id
1 'polypeptide(L)'
;MRPSNLSRLVLGLSIAAALGLPMAGCTKSPAPPAAASTAAPAAAVEKVVDEHSYAEPAKVRTTDLALDLAIDFAGKTITGTATYSLDWIDKAATQLALDSRDISIQKAEGQGADGKWSDLKFALAGKDPILGSKLTIEAPTRPAKIRVTYATSPEASGLQW
;
A
#
# COMPACT_ATOMS: atom_id res chain seq x y z
N MET A 1 -35.72 -31.00 5.93
CA MET A 1 -36.81 -30.33 5.22
C MET A 1 -36.19 -29.38 4.20
N ARG A 2 -36.23 -29.74 2.93
CA ARG A 2 -36.13 -28.82 1.78
C ARG A 2 -37.53 -28.23 1.53
N PRO A 3 -37.70 -27.07 0.88
CA PRO A 3 -37.62 -26.96 -0.56
C PRO A 3 -37.03 -25.59 -1.01
N SER A 4 -36.75 -25.24 -2.19
CA SER A 4 -36.89 -25.56 -3.58
C SER A 4 -36.76 -24.28 -4.41
N ASN A 5 -35.93 -24.33 -5.40
CA ASN A 5 -35.91 -23.69 -6.71
C ASN A 5 -36.99 -22.64 -7.04
N LEU A 6 -36.54 -21.55 -7.72
CA LEU A 6 -37.28 -21.07 -8.92
C LEU A 6 -36.31 -20.41 -9.91
N SER A 7 -36.10 -21.13 -11.00
CA SER A 7 -35.62 -20.62 -12.27
C SER A 7 -36.65 -19.66 -12.86
N ARG A 8 -36.24 -18.55 -13.42
CA ARG A 8 -37.00 -17.78 -14.38
C ARG A 8 -36.24 -17.61 -15.69
N LEU A 9 -36.64 -18.45 -16.64
CA LEU A 9 -36.40 -18.34 -18.06
C LEU A 9 -37.31 -17.25 -18.61
N VAL A 10 -36.77 -16.25 -19.30
CA VAL A 10 -37.56 -15.33 -20.11
C VAL A 10 -37.06 -15.40 -21.53
N LEU A 11 -37.93 -16.00 -22.38
CA LEU A 11 -37.87 -16.09 -23.81
C LEU A 11 -38.62 -14.88 -24.38
N GLY A 12 -38.02 -14.11 -25.26
CA GLY A 12 -38.65 -12.96 -25.93
C GLY A 12 -38.06 -12.76 -27.30
N LEU A 13 -38.71 -13.17 -28.17
CA LEU A 13 -39.31 -13.10 -29.49
C LEU A 13 -38.81 -11.95 -30.38
N SER A 14 -38.29 -12.37 -31.54
CA SER A 14 -37.85 -11.57 -32.69
C SER A 14 -39.04 -10.93 -33.42
N ILE A 15 -38.88 -9.72 -33.93
CA ILE A 15 -39.65 -9.22 -35.08
C ILE A 15 -38.68 -8.50 -36.03
N ALA A 16 -38.59 -9.03 -37.24
CA ALA A 16 -37.96 -8.43 -38.39
C ALA A 16 -38.92 -7.49 -39.10
N ALA A 17 -38.48 -6.35 -39.54
CA ALA A 17 -39.09 -5.60 -40.62
C ALA A 17 -38.03 -4.89 -41.45
N ALA A 18 -37.90 -5.33 -42.69
CA ALA A 18 -37.08 -4.73 -43.72
C ALA A 18 -37.87 -3.61 -44.39
N LEU A 19 -37.23 -2.48 -44.64
CA LEU A 19 -37.55 -1.64 -45.83
C LEU A 19 -36.26 -0.91 -46.22
N GLY A 20 -35.84 -1.19 -47.45
CA GLY A 20 -34.72 -0.56 -48.09
C GLY A 20 -35.09 0.78 -48.72
N LEU A 21 -34.05 1.60 -48.95
CA LEU A 21 -33.89 2.45 -50.14
C LEU A 21 -32.46 3.02 -50.19
N PRO A 22 -31.87 3.22 -51.34
CA PRO A 22 -30.46 3.54 -51.47
C PRO A 22 -30.26 5.05 -51.58
N MET A 23 -29.19 5.60 -50.99
CA MET A 23 -28.67 6.88 -51.45
C MET A 23 -27.17 7.03 -51.22
N ALA A 24 -26.51 7.27 -52.32
CA ALA A 24 -25.41 8.16 -52.57
C ALA A 24 -24.11 8.03 -51.76
N GLY A 25 -23.10 7.72 -52.54
CA GLY A 25 -21.69 7.72 -52.20
C GLY A 25 -21.19 8.90 -51.41
N CYS A 26 -20.46 8.56 -50.35
CA CYS A 26 -19.45 9.42 -49.80
C CYS A 26 -18.09 8.78 -50.00
N THR A 27 -17.29 9.47 -50.77
CA THR A 27 -15.90 9.17 -51.07
C THR A 27 -15.14 8.92 -49.78
N LYS A 28 -14.58 7.74 -49.69
CA LYS A 28 -13.68 7.32 -48.58
C LYS A 28 -12.41 8.12 -48.68
N SER A 29 -12.27 9.13 -47.82
CA SER A 29 -11.01 9.84 -47.62
C SER A 29 -9.98 8.84 -47.05
N PRO A 30 -8.76 8.76 -47.60
CA PRO A 30 -7.78 7.87 -47.04
C PRO A 30 -7.39 8.38 -45.66
N ALA A 31 -7.52 7.50 -44.65
CA ALA A 31 -7.03 7.78 -43.31
C ALA A 31 -5.53 8.06 -43.34
N PRO A 32 -5.03 9.07 -42.62
CA PRO A 32 -3.60 9.30 -42.49
C PRO A 32 -2.94 8.07 -41.85
N PRO A 33 -1.71 7.71 -42.24
CA PRO A 33 -1.02 6.58 -41.65
C PRO A 33 -0.88 6.79 -40.15
N ALA A 34 -1.30 5.78 -39.37
CA ALA A 34 -1.11 5.75 -37.95
C ALA A 34 0.40 5.91 -37.67
N ALA A 35 0.76 7.04 -37.09
CA ALA A 35 2.10 7.24 -36.59
C ALA A 35 2.39 6.14 -35.58
N ALA A 36 3.33 5.27 -35.90
CA ALA A 36 3.85 4.29 -34.95
C ALA A 36 4.40 5.08 -33.76
N SER A 37 3.70 5.04 -32.66
CA SER A 37 4.18 5.53 -31.38
C SER A 37 5.37 4.66 -31.00
N THR A 38 6.57 5.13 -31.31
CA THR A 38 7.80 4.55 -30.80
C THR A 38 7.77 4.82 -29.29
N ALA A 39 7.38 3.81 -28.52
CA ALA A 39 7.49 3.87 -27.06
C ALA A 39 8.96 4.18 -26.77
N ALA A 40 9.23 5.35 -26.21
CA ALA A 40 10.55 5.68 -25.69
C ALA A 40 10.95 4.59 -24.70
N PRO A 41 12.20 4.10 -24.71
CA PRO A 41 12.67 3.15 -23.73
C PRO A 41 12.43 3.77 -22.34
N ALA A 42 11.74 3.03 -21.47
CA ALA A 42 11.54 3.43 -20.09
C ALA A 42 12.94 3.70 -19.51
N ALA A 43 13.22 4.97 -19.21
CA ALA A 43 14.46 5.34 -18.56
C ALA A 43 14.58 4.48 -17.30
N ALA A 44 15.70 3.79 -17.14
CA ALA A 44 16.00 3.04 -15.92
C ALA A 44 15.88 4.05 -14.78
N VAL A 45 14.94 3.79 -13.87
CA VAL A 45 14.75 4.64 -12.70
C VAL A 45 16.03 4.52 -11.90
N GLU A 46 16.84 5.56 -11.95
CA GLU A 46 18.05 5.68 -11.14
C GLU A 46 17.63 5.47 -9.69
N LYS A 47 18.30 4.54 -8.99
CA LYS A 47 17.97 4.22 -7.60
C LYS A 47 18.31 5.43 -6.74
N VAL A 48 17.35 6.34 -6.57
CA VAL A 48 17.48 7.48 -5.67
C VAL A 48 17.54 6.90 -4.25
N VAL A 49 18.71 6.98 -3.63
CA VAL A 49 18.89 6.69 -2.20
C VAL A 49 18.53 7.97 -1.47
N ASP A 50 17.50 7.92 -0.65
CA ASP A 50 17.15 9.03 0.25
C ASP A 50 18.13 9.03 1.42
N GLU A 51 19.00 10.04 1.47
CA GLU A 51 19.98 10.21 2.54
C GLU A 51 19.34 10.68 3.87
N HIS A 52 18.06 11.07 3.83
CA HIS A 52 17.31 11.59 4.97
C HIS A 52 16.35 10.57 5.59
N SER A 53 16.38 9.32 5.16
CA SER A 53 15.53 8.26 5.66
C SER A 53 16.25 6.91 5.65
N TYR A 54 15.91 6.05 6.62
CA TYR A 54 16.31 4.64 6.62
C TYR A 54 15.38 3.75 5.79
N ALA A 55 14.26 4.30 5.31
CA ALA A 55 13.30 3.55 4.52
C ALA A 55 13.90 3.11 3.18
N GLU A 56 13.56 1.91 2.74
CA GLU A 56 14.02 1.32 1.49
C GLU A 56 12.84 1.03 0.54
N PRO A 57 12.20 2.08 -0.04
CA PRO A 57 10.96 1.92 -0.82
C PRO A 57 11.14 1.08 -2.10
N ALA A 58 12.37 0.91 -2.57
CA ALA A 58 12.69 -0.02 -3.66
C ALA A 58 12.60 -1.49 -3.23
N LYS A 59 12.65 -1.79 -1.93
CA LYS A 59 12.52 -3.14 -1.38
C LYS A 59 11.12 -3.37 -0.82
N VAL A 60 10.65 -2.48 0.04
CA VAL A 60 9.34 -2.55 0.69
C VAL A 60 8.72 -1.16 0.70
N ARG A 61 7.52 -1.05 0.17
CA ARG A 61 6.79 0.21 0.08
C ARG A 61 5.57 0.18 0.99
N THR A 62 5.40 1.22 1.79
CA THR A 62 4.14 1.47 2.50
C THR A 62 3.13 2.06 1.50
N THR A 63 1.98 1.42 1.38
CA THR A 63 0.90 1.85 0.49
C THR A 63 -0.22 2.55 1.25
N ASP A 64 -0.36 2.25 2.54
CA ASP A 64 -1.34 2.85 3.43
C ASP A 64 -0.84 2.83 4.88
N LEU A 65 -1.24 3.82 5.67
CA LEU A 65 -0.93 3.94 7.09
C LEU A 65 -2.20 4.27 7.87
N ALA A 66 -2.61 3.36 8.76
CA ALA A 66 -3.70 3.59 9.71
C ALA A 66 -3.11 3.81 11.11
N LEU A 67 -3.56 4.86 11.78
CA LEU A 67 -3.17 5.21 13.15
C LEU A 67 -4.37 5.06 14.09
N ASP A 68 -4.15 4.40 15.23
CA ASP A 68 -5.09 4.34 16.35
C ASP A 68 -4.37 4.88 17.59
N LEU A 69 -4.79 6.05 18.06
CA LEU A 69 -4.02 6.85 19.02
C LEU A 69 -4.87 7.23 20.23
N ALA A 70 -4.29 7.09 21.41
CA ALA A 70 -4.79 7.65 22.66
C ALA A 70 -3.86 8.79 23.11
N ILE A 71 -4.43 9.98 23.32
CA ILE A 71 -3.70 11.20 23.70
C ILE A 71 -3.99 11.51 25.17
N ASP A 72 -2.94 11.59 25.96
CA ASP A 72 -2.97 12.06 27.34
C ASP A 72 -2.34 13.45 27.45
N PHE A 73 -3.18 14.47 27.52
CA PHE A 73 -2.72 15.85 27.64
C PHE A 73 -2.08 16.15 29.02
N ALA A 74 -2.53 15.48 30.08
CA ALA A 74 -1.97 15.67 31.42
C ALA A 74 -0.58 15.05 31.53
N GLY A 75 -0.44 13.83 31.01
CA GLY A 75 0.85 13.11 30.95
C GLY A 75 1.74 13.55 29.79
N LYS A 76 1.23 14.39 28.87
CA LYS A 76 1.94 14.80 27.65
C LYS A 76 2.48 13.61 26.86
N THR A 77 1.64 12.61 26.64
CA THR A 77 2.02 11.39 25.93
C THR A 77 0.98 10.98 24.91
N ILE A 78 1.44 10.32 23.85
CA ILE A 78 0.60 9.63 22.88
C ILE A 78 0.99 8.16 22.93
N THR A 79 -0.01 7.29 23.10
CA THR A 79 0.14 5.84 22.97
C THR A 79 -0.73 5.34 21.84
N GLY A 80 -0.34 4.29 21.16
CA GLY A 80 -1.19 3.74 20.12
C GLY A 80 -0.49 2.76 19.21
N THR A 81 -1.16 2.53 18.09
CA THR A 81 -0.67 1.64 17.03
C THR A 81 -0.60 2.35 15.69
N ALA A 82 0.45 2.03 14.95
CA ALA A 82 0.60 2.36 13.53
C ALA A 82 0.53 1.07 12.72
N THR A 83 -0.46 0.94 11.85
CA THR A 83 -0.63 -0.22 10.97
C THR A 83 -0.26 0.16 9.56
N TYR A 84 0.78 -0.45 9.03
CA TYR A 84 1.31 -0.26 7.69
C TYR A 84 0.75 -1.33 6.75
N SER A 85 0.15 -0.93 5.63
CA SER A 85 -0.09 -1.82 4.49
C SER A 85 1.13 -1.79 3.57
N LEU A 86 1.64 -2.96 3.19
CA LEU A 86 2.95 -3.10 2.56
C LEU A 86 2.88 -3.77 1.19
N ASP A 87 3.67 -3.24 0.27
CA ASP A 87 3.99 -3.88 -1.00
C ASP A 87 5.47 -4.30 -0.99
N TRP A 88 5.71 -5.61 -1.05
CA TRP A 88 7.04 -6.21 -1.08
C TRP A 88 7.55 -6.27 -2.51
N ILE A 89 8.24 -5.20 -2.94
CA ILE A 89 8.77 -5.05 -4.30
C ILE A 89 9.89 -6.04 -4.55
N ASP A 90 10.87 -6.09 -3.64
CA ASP A 90 11.95 -7.08 -3.67
C ASP A 90 11.48 -8.37 -2.98
N LYS A 91 11.37 -9.44 -3.76
CA LYS A 91 10.95 -10.76 -3.24
C LYS A 91 11.98 -11.43 -2.33
N ALA A 92 13.21 -10.93 -2.30
CA ALA A 92 14.25 -11.38 -1.38
C ALA A 92 14.24 -10.59 -0.06
N ALA A 93 13.54 -9.46 0.01
CA ALA A 93 13.46 -8.68 1.24
C ALA A 93 12.70 -9.45 2.33
N THR A 94 13.27 -9.44 3.53
CA THR A 94 12.72 -10.10 4.74
C THR A 94 12.65 -9.17 5.94
N GLN A 95 12.88 -7.87 5.71
CA GLN A 95 12.88 -6.84 6.75
C GLN A 95 12.18 -5.59 6.26
N LEU A 96 11.49 -4.91 7.17
CA LEU A 96 10.96 -3.56 6.99
C LEU A 96 11.85 -2.60 7.79
N ALA A 97 12.36 -1.55 7.14
CA ALA A 97 13.09 -0.46 7.79
C ALA A 97 12.19 0.78 7.88
N LEU A 98 12.12 1.39 9.06
CA LEU A 98 11.35 2.59 9.35
C LEU A 98 12.21 3.58 10.11
N ASP A 99 11.91 4.86 9.94
CA ASP A 99 12.46 5.92 10.77
C ASP A 99 11.71 5.99 12.10
N SER A 100 12.46 6.18 13.19
CA SER A 100 11.91 6.28 14.54
C SER A 100 12.64 7.39 15.29
N ARG A 101 11.87 8.30 15.89
CA ARG A 101 12.44 9.38 16.68
C ARG A 101 11.64 9.61 17.97
N ASP A 102 12.34 9.51 19.09
CA ASP A 102 11.84 9.83 20.45
C ASP A 102 10.53 9.08 20.81
N ILE A 103 10.37 7.87 20.27
CA ILE A 103 9.27 6.96 20.58
C ILE A 103 9.81 5.66 21.15
N SER A 104 9.05 5.06 22.06
CA SER A 104 9.32 3.74 22.63
C SER A 104 8.50 2.70 21.89
N ILE A 105 9.15 1.81 21.17
CA ILE A 105 8.51 0.70 20.48
C ILE A 105 8.26 -0.41 21.50
N GLN A 106 7.00 -0.81 21.65
CA GLN A 106 6.58 -1.82 22.61
C GLN A 106 6.39 -3.17 21.95
N LYS A 107 5.87 -3.18 20.71
CA LYS A 107 5.52 -4.41 20.00
C LYS A 107 5.54 -4.19 18.49
N ALA A 108 5.92 -5.21 17.75
CA ALA A 108 5.71 -5.28 16.30
C ALA A 108 5.00 -6.61 15.98
N GLU A 109 4.00 -6.57 15.11
CA GLU A 109 3.21 -7.73 14.72
C GLU A 109 2.96 -7.73 13.22
N GLY A 110 2.94 -8.93 12.61
CA GLY A 110 2.56 -9.14 11.22
C GLY A 110 1.22 -9.84 11.11
N GLN A 111 0.41 -9.45 10.14
CA GLN A 111 -0.86 -10.11 9.87
C GLN A 111 -0.67 -11.29 8.92
N GLY A 112 -0.95 -12.50 9.37
CA GLY A 112 -0.94 -13.70 8.54
C GLY A 112 -2.06 -13.70 7.50
N ALA A 113 -1.99 -14.64 6.56
CA ALA A 113 -3.01 -14.84 5.53
C ALA A 113 -4.39 -15.22 6.12
N ASP A 114 -4.41 -15.77 7.33
CA ASP A 114 -5.62 -16.07 8.10
C ASP A 114 -6.20 -14.87 8.86
N GLY A 115 -5.61 -13.69 8.68
CA GLY A 115 -6.00 -12.45 9.33
C GLY A 115 -5.52 -12.29 10.78
N LYS A 116 -4.85 -13.29 11.34
CA LYS A 116 -4.34 -13.24 12.70
C LYS A 116 -3.04 -12.47 12.79
N TRP A 117 -2.85 -11.78 13.90
CA TRP A 117 -1.63 -11.06 14.22
C TRP A 117 -0.67 -11.97 14.99
N SER A 118 0.61 -11.93 14.63
CA SER A 118 1.68 -12.65 15.31
C SER A 118 2.88 -11.75 15.52
N ASP A 119 3.59 -11.98 16.64
CA ASP A 119 4.73 -11.17 17.03
C ASP A 119 5.87 -11.27 16.00
N LEU A 120 6.47 -10.13 15.70
CA LEU A 120 7.67 -10.01 14.90
C LEU A 120 8.81 -9.48 15.77
N LYS A 121 10.02 -9.96 15.49
CA LYS A 121 11.22 -9.40 16.13
C LYS A 121 11.52 -8.04 15.53
N PHE A 122 11.98 -7.13 16.38
CA PHE A 122 12.43 -5.81 15.94
C PHE A 122 13.67 -5.37 16.71
N ALA A 123 14.39 -4.43 16.13
CA ALA A 123 15.56 -3.80 16.74
C ALA A 123 15.58 -2.31 16.39
N LEU A 124 15.98 -1.49 17.36
CA LEU A 124 16.30 -0.08 17.19
C LEU A 124 17.81 0.08 17.14
N ALA A 125 18.32 0.74 16.12
CA ALA A 125 19.71 1.13 16.03
C ALA A 125 20.03 2.29 16.99
N GLY A 126 21.31 2.59 17.18
CA GLY A 126 21.75 3.76 17.92
C GLY A 126 21.13 5.05 17.35
N LYS A 127 20.88 6.04 18.23
CA LYS A 127 20.25 7.31 17.85
C LYS A 127 21.24 8.15 17.03
N ASP A 128 20.86 8.49 15.83
CA ASP A 128 21.47 9.55 15.02
C ASP A 128 20.84 10.89 15.40
N PRO A 129 21.63 11.97 15.55
CA PRO A 129 21.10 13.28 15.95
C PRO A 129 20.16 13.91 14.92
N ILE A 130 20.31 13.55 13.64
CA ILE A 130 19.50 14.09 12.52
C ILE A 130 18.36 13.15 12.17
N LEU A 131 18.66 11.87 11.93
CA LEU A 131 17.71 10.89 11.43
C LEU A 131 16.90 10.17 12.54
N GLY A 132 17.34 10.25 13.79
CA GLY A 132 16.77 9.45 14.87
C GLY A 132 17.34 8.03 14.86
N SER A 133 16.50 7.03 15.04
CA SER A 133 16.93 5.62 15.09
C SER A 133 16.27 4.81 13.97
N LYS A 134 17.05 3.96 13.32
CA LYS A 134 16.49 2.97 12.39
C LYS A 134 15.74 1.90 13.18
N LEU A 135 14.46 1.76 12.94
CA LEU A 135 13.67 0.62 13.39
C LEU A 135 13.71 -0.45 12.29
N THR A 136 14.25 -1.61 12.60
CA THR A 136 14.26 -2.78 11.71
C THR A 136 13.31 -3.82 12.26
N ILE A 137 12.34 -4.26 11.46
CA ILE A 137 11.37 -5.31 11.81
C ILE A 137 11.63 -6.52 10.92
N GLU A 138 11.90 -7.68 11.54
CA GLU A 138 12.09 -8.94 10.84
C GLU A 138 10.74 -9.51 10.38
N ALA A 139 10.55 -9.66 9.09
CA ALA A 139 9.31 -10.11 8.49
C ALA A 139 9.56 -11.17 7.39
N PRO A 140 10.09 -12.35 7.73
CA PRO A 140 10.48 -13.38 6.76
C PRO A 140 9.28 -13.92 5.96
N THR A 141 8.08 -13.87 6.52
CA THR A 141 6.82 -14.27 5.86
C THR A 141 6.25 -13.19 4.94
N ARG A 142 6.83 -11.99 4.95
CA ARG A 142 6.40 -10.84 4.15
C ARG A 142 4.89 -10.56 4.29
N PRO A 143 4.40 -10.30 5.49
CA PRO A 143 2.99 -10.04 5.71
C PRO A 143 2.55 -8.79 4.95
N ALA A 144 1.31 -8.78 4.45
CA ALA A 144 0.75 -7.63 3.77
C ALA A 144 0.51 -6.44 4.71
N LYS A 145 0.41 -6.71 6.03
CA LYS A 145 0.29 -5.66 7.05
C LYS A 145 1.22 -5.92 8.22
N ILE A 146 1.85 -4.86 8.69
CA ILE A 146 2.62 -4.84 9.94
C ILE A 146 2.04 -3.76 10.84
N ARG A 147 1.87 -4.09 12.13
CA ARG A 147 1.41 -3.17 13.15
C ARG A 147 2.50 -2.96 14.18
N VAL A 148 2.75 -1.70 14.53
CA VAL A 148 3.71 -1.29 15.56
C VAL A 148 2.96 -0.61 16.69
N THR A 149 3.11 -1.10 17.92
CA THR A 149 2.61 -0.47 19.14
C THR A 149 3.73 0.36 19.75
N TYR A 150 3.42 1.62 20.08
CA TYR A 150 4.41 2.55 20.59
C TYR A 150 3.83 3.55 21.59
N ALA A 151 4.73 4.24 22.29
CA ALA A 151 4.43 5.37 23.14
C ALA A 151 5.44 6.50 22.91
N THR A 152 5.00 7.74 23.02
CA THR A 152 5.89 8.90 23.06
C THR A 152 6.28 9.24 24.50
N SER A 153 7.36 10.00 24.66
CA SER A 153 7.67 10.68 25.93
C SER A 153 7.12 12.12 25.90
N PRO A 154 7.01 12.78 27.06
CA PRO A 154 6.65 14.21 27.10
C PRO A 154 7.63 15.10 26.34
N GLU A 155 8.88 14.66 26.21
CA GLU A 155 9.98 15.37 25.56
C GLU A 155 10.15 14.96 24.08
N ALA A 156 9.22 14.19 23.52
CA ALA A 156 9.32 13.74 22.13
C ALA A 156 9.32 14.93 21.18
N SER A 157 10.33 14.99 20.32
CA SER A 157 10.45 16.04 19.30
C SER A 157 9.28 15.96 18.29
N GLY A 158 8.81 17.12 17.84
CA GLY A 158 7.66 17.21 16.93
C GLY A 158 6.30 17.26 17.62
N LEU A 159 6.24 17.13 18.94
CA LEU A 159 5.03 17.34 19.74
C LEU A 159 5.12 18.67 20.48
N GLN A 160 4.01 19.41 20.52
CA GLN A 160 3.85 20.63 21.29
C GLN A 160 2.63 20.47 22.20
N TRP A 161 2.84 20.67 23.51
CA TRP A 161 1.84 20.47 24.55
C TRP A 161 1.41 21.77 25.20
#